data_6034c8d155a4df77402d63668ec78395
#
_entry.id   6034c8d155a4df77402d63668ec78395
#
_cell.length_a   1.000
_cell.length_b   1.000
_cell.length_c   1.000
_cell.angle_alpha   90.00
_cell.angle_beta   90.00
_cell.angle_gamma   90.00
#
_symmetry.space_group_name_H-M   'P 1'
#
loop_
_entity.id
_entity.type
_entity.pdbx_description
1 polymer ?
#
loop_
_entity_poly.entity_id
_entity_poly.type
_entity_poly.pdbx_seq_one_letter_code
_entity_poly.pdbx_strand_id
1 'polypeptide(L)'
;MLKLIKFSSATLLLLIVIILINTLTHNPSRDDNLKKIVINFDEVRAINNLSDSIKFKTISGQNRSQESLEEFESFIQWLKKSYQLVAANTSLQRLNDTLLFKWEGSNLNLKPILVTGHYDVVPVIPGTEESWDEPPYSGKVDSEYVWGRGALDDKSGVIGILEAVTHLIESGFKPVRTIYLSFGHDEEIGGVNGAAEVAKHLAEKGIQLEWSLDEGSFLLEGFIPGVDKYVAAINVAEKGSVTLQVVGKATGGHSSMPTRSSAVGHLSKALVALDENRMPGGLEGLSLAMFDEISKHMPFVYKMAFANRWIFGGIVDSYLSRAPATNAMLRTTTAPTMLSASVKTNVLPIEAIALVNFRIHPQNSVEDVFAHVRGLVENENVEVRALSYAGRPASQVSSWESEGYKVIESSVKEIFGDVIVAPGLMIAGSDTRHYGKVADNSYRFNPFPLSNKELAGFHGTNEKIRKKDFLDGIRAYIRIIEKGSST
;
A
#
# COMPACT_ATOMS: atom_id res chain seq x y z
N MET A 1 37.90 29.62 35.28
CA MET A 1 37.96 29.35 33.84
C MET A 1 38.48 27.93 33.51
N LEU A 2 39.68 27.53 33.97
CA LEU A 2 40.24 26.20 33.65
C LEU A 2 39.39 25.01 34.13
N LYS A 3 38.72 25.07 35.30
CA LYS A 3 37.81 24.03 35.80
C LYS A 3 36.51 23.93 34.99
N LEU A 4 35.96 25.06 34.51
CA LEU A 4 34.78 25.08 33.61
C LEU A 4 35.13 24.47 32.25
N ILE A 5 36.28 24.81 31.65
CA ILE A 5 36.72 24.24 30.37
C ILE A 5 36.95 22.74 30.50
N LYS A 6 37.57 22.25 31.57
CA LYS A 6 37.77 20.81 31.81
C LYS A 6 36.44 20.08 32.03
N PHE A 7 35.48 20.70 32.73
CA PHE A 7 34.15 20.12 32.92
C PHE A 7 33.38 20.07 31.59
N SER A 8 33.39 21.13 30.80
CA SER A 8 32.79 21.18 29.48
C SER A 8 33.41 20.15 28.51
N SER A 9 34.73 19.95 28.52
CA SER A 9 35.43 18.97 27.70
C SER A 9 35.11 17.54 28.12
N ALA A 10 34.99 17.24 29.41
CA ALA A 10 34.60 15.93 29.92
C ALA A 10 33.14 15.58 29.56
N THR A 11 32.24 16.56 29.66
CA THR A 11 30.83 16.39 29.27
C THR A 11 30.70 16.14 27.75
N LEU A 12 31.43 16.88 26.92
CA LEU A 12 31.44 16.67 25.47
C LEU A 12 32.01 15.30 25.10
N LEU A 13 33.08 14.88 25.74
CA LEU A 13 33.67 13.55 25.52
C LEU A 13 32.66 12.43 25.88
N LEU A 14 32.00 12.57 27.03
CA LEU A 14 30.95 11.63 27.46
C LEU A 14 29.79 11.55 26.44
N LEU A 15 29.36 12.71 25.95
CA LEU A 15 28.32 12.78 24.91
C LEU A 15 28.73 12.05 23.64
N ILE A 16 29.97 12.27 23.17
CA ILE A 16 30.49 11.56 21.98
C ILE A 16 30.54 10.04 22.22
N VAL A 17 30.98 9.63 23.40
CA VAL A 17 31.02 8.20 23.75
C VAL A 17 29.62 7.60 23.76
N ILE A 18 28.63 8.27 24.32
CA ILE A 18 27.22 7.80 24.29
C ILE A 18 26.69 7.68 22.85
N ILE A 19 26.93 8.69 22.02
CA ILE A 19 26.54 8.67 20.60
C ILE A 19 27.17 7.48 19.89
N LEU A 20 28.45 7.22 20.09
CA LEU A 20 29.15 6.11 19.48
C LEU A 20 28.62 4.75 19.98
N ILE A 21 28.41 4.59 21.27
CA ILE A 21 27.86 3.36 21.85
C ILE A 21 26.47 3.09 21.24
N ASN A 22 25.56 4.05 21.26
CA ASN A 22 24.23 3.90 20.68
C ASN A 22 24.31 3.52 19.19
N THR A 23 25.21 4.16 18.43
CA THR A 23 25.39 3.86 17.01
C THR A 23 25.92 2.45 16.77
N LEU A 24 26.92 2.02 17.54
CA LEU A 24 27.55 0.71 17.41
C LEU A 24 26.65 -0.44 17.89
N THR A 25 25.73 -0.17 18.80
CA THR A 25 24.74 -1.15 19.29
C THR A 25 23.46 -1.18 18.46
N HIS A 26 23.21 -0.16 17.62
CA HIS A 26 22.05 -0.08 16.73
C HIS A 26 22.26 -0.96 15.49
N ASN A 27 22.18 -2.26 15.69
CA ASN A 27 22.39 -3.26 14.63
C ASN A 27 21.14 -4.13 14.45
N PRO A 28 20.93 -4.69 13.25
CA PRO A 28 19.87 -5.66 13.05
C PRO A 28 20.09 -6.88 13.95
N SER A 29 18.99 -7.50 14.37
CA SER A 29 19.06 -8.81 15.03
C SER A 29 19.67 -9.83 14.03
N ARG A 30 20.68 -10.55 14.46
CA ARG A 30 21.22 -11.65 13.66
C ARG A 30 20.28 -12.84 13.77
N ASP A 31 19.81 -13.30 12.63
CA ASP A 31 19.11 -14.57 12.53
C ASP A 31 20.05 -15.60 11.88
N ASP A 32 20.92 -16.14 12.72
CA ASP A 32 21.97 -17.08 12.26
C ASP A 32 21.38 -18.44 11.77
N ASN A 33 20.08 -18.65 11.90
CA ASN A 33 19.40 -19.91 11.57
C ASN A 33 18.63 -19.90 10.24
N LEU A 34 18.50 -18.76 9.59
CA LEU A 34 17.78 -18.65 8.32
C LEU A 34 18.58 -19.28 7.18
N LYS A 35 18.10 -20.43 6.71
CA LYS A 35 18.62 -21.08 5.50
C LYS A 35 17.75 -20.71 4.32
N LYS A 36 18.37 -20.24 3.25
CA LYS A 36 17.69 -20.03 1.98
C LYS A 36 17.16 -21.36 1.46
N ILE A 37 15.89 -21.37 1.05
CA ILE A 37 15.19 -22.56 0.56
C ILE A 37 15.03 -22.44 -0.95
N VAL A 38 15.21 -23.56 -1.65
CA VAL A 38 14.93 -23.68 -3.07
C VAL A 38 13.66 -24.51 -3.23
N ILE A 39 12.67 -23.95 -3.91
CA ILE A 39 11.41 -24.60 -4.23
C ILE A 39 11.32 -24.71 -5.76
N ASN A 40 11.16 -25.95 -6.24
CA ASN A 40 10.97 -26.25 -7.66
C ASN A 40 9.48 -26.47 -7.94
N PHE A 41 8.95 -25.76 -8.90
CA PHE A 41 7.57 -25.89 -9.38
C PHE A 41 7.55 -25.69 -10.90
N ASP A 42 6.37 -25.79 -11.53
CA ASP A 42 6.23 -25.59 -12.97
C ASP A 42 6.29 -24.10 -13.36
N GLU A 43 7.52 -23.62 -13.53
CA GLU A 43 7.81 -22.21 -13.90
C GLU A 43 7.24 -21.85 -15.29
N VAL A 44 7.20 -22.81 -16.22
CA VAL A 44 6.67 -22.56 -17.57
C VAL A 44 5.17 -22.37 -17.52
N ARG A 45 4.45 -23.20 -16.77
CA ARG A 45 3.01 -23.03 -16.52
C ARG A 45 2.72 -21.66 -15.91
N ALA A 46 3.45 -21.27 -14.88
CA ALA A 46 3.25 -20.01 -14.18
C ALA A 46 3.41 -18.79 -15.11
N ILE A 47 4.48 -18.73 -15.90
CA ILE A 47 4.72 -17.67 -16.88
C ILE A 47 3.62 -17.63 -17.95
N ASN A 48 3.21 -18.79 -18.48
CA ASN A 48 2.15 -18.85 -19.48
C ASN A 48 0.80 -18.41 -18.91
N ASN A 49 0.46 -18.83 -17.69
CA ASN A 49 -0.79 -18.42 -17.06
C ASN A 49 -0.83 -16.91 -16.76
N LEU A 50 0.29 -16.30 -16.33
CA LEU A 50 0.36 -14.85 -16.19
C LEU A 50 0.17 -14.16 -17.54
N SER A 51 0.91 -14.61 -18.57
CA SER A 51 0.78 -14.08 -19.94
C SER A 51 -0.67 -14.15 -20.45
N ASP A 52 -1.32 -15.32 -20.28
CA ASP A 52 -2.69 -15.51 -20.73
C ASP A 52 -3.70 -14.66 -19.94
N SER A 53 -3.51 -14.50 -18.63
CA SER A 53 -4.37 -13.68 -17.79
C SER A 53 -4.39 -12.20 -18.20
N ILE A 54 -3.25 -11.68 -18.66
CA ILE A 54 -3.10 -10.28 -19.12
C ILE A 54 -3.92 -9.99 -20.37
N LYS A 55 -4.20 -10.99 -21.19
CA LYS A 55 -4.95 -10.82 -22.46
C LYS A 55 -6.42 -10.45 -22.24
N PHE A 56 -6.98 -10.72 -21.07
CA PHE A 56 -8.35 -10.33 -20.71
C PHE A 56 -8.36 -8.87 -20.23
N LYS A 57 -9.21 -8.05 -20.86
CA LYS A 57 -9.38 -6.63 -20.54
C LYS A 57 -10.37 -6.44 -19.39
N THR A 58 -10.06 -6.97 -18.24
CA THR A 58 -10.90 -6.88 -17.03
C THR A 58 -10.87 -5.48 -16.41
N ILE A 59 -11.25 -4.46 -17.19
CA ILE A 59 -11.25 -3.06 -16.77
C ILE A 59 -12.48 -2.82 -15.90
N SER A 60 -12.26 -2.45 -14.63
CA SER A 60 -13.34 -2.07 -13.73
C SER A 60 -13.78 -0.62 -13.97
N GLY A 61 -15.06 -0.36 -13.74
CA GLY A 61 -15.65 0.97 -13.86
C GLY A 61 -17.01 1.02 -13.18
N GLN A 62 -17.43 2.21 -12.77
CA GLN A 62 -18.73 2.40 -12.11
C GLN A 62 -19.91 1.99 -13.01
N ASN A 63 -19.78 2.17 -14.32
CA ASN A 63 -20.75 1.77 -15.33
C ASN A 63 -20.06 0.78 -16.28
N ARG A 64 -20.24 -0.50 -16.05
CA ARG A 64 -19.65 -1.57 -16.87
C ARG A 64 -20.45 -1.72 -18.18
N SER A 65 -19.74 -1.69 -19.30
CA SER A 65 -20.32 -2.01 -20.61
C SER A 65 -20.58 -3.52 -20.74
N GLN A 66 -21.38 -3.93 -21.74
CA GLN A 66 -21.58 -5.34 -22.06
C GLN A 66 -20.26 -6.03 -22.43
N GLU A 67 -19.39 -5.38 -23.20
CA GLU A 67 -18.06 -5.89 -23.54
C GLU A 67 -17.21 -6.13 -22.28
N SER A 68 -17.22 -5.19 -21.32
CA SER A 68 -16.53 -5.38 -20.05
C SER A 68 -17.06 -6.60 -19.30
N LEU A 69 -18.39 -6.81 -19.21
CA LEU A 69 -18.97 -7.98 -18.54
C LEU A 69 -18.54 -9.30 -19.20
N GLU A 70 -18.44 -9.34 -20.52
CA GLU A 70 -17.97 -10.51 -21.28
C GLU A 70 -16.50 -10.83 -21.02
N GLU A 71 -15.65 -9.80 -20.88
CA GLU A 71 -14.24 -9.98 -20.54
C GLU A 71 -14.04 -10.57 -19.13
N PHE A 72 -14.80 -10.09 -18.13
CA PHE A 72 -14.78 -10.65 -16.78
C PHE A 72 -15.26 -12.10 -16.75
N GLU A 73 -16.35 -12.42 -17.42
CA GLU A 73 -16.84 -13.80 -17.50
C GLU A 73 -15.83 -14.71 -18.21
N SER A 74 -15.23 -14.24 -19.29
CA SER A 74 -14.21 -14.98 -20.05
C SER A 74 -12.99 -15.27 -19.20
N PHE A 75 -12.52 -14.30 -18.41
CA PHE A 75 -11.44 -14.49 -17.44
C PHE A 75 -11.80 -15.54 -16.38
N ILE A 76 -13.00 -15.46 -15.79
CA ILE A 76 -13.47 -16.42 -14.78
C ILE A 76 -13.51 -17.84 -15.34
N GLN A 77 -14.01 -18.02 -16.56
CA GLN A 77 -14.06 -19.35 -17.21
C GLN A 77 -12.65 -19.85 -17.53
N TRP A 78 -11.77 -18.99 -18.02
CA TRP A 78 -10.38 -19.34 -18.25
C TRP A 78 -9.67 -19.74 -16.94
N LEU A 79 -9.83 -18.99 -15.86
CA LEU A 79 -9.23 -19.29 -14.56
C LEU A 79 -9.68 -20.66 -14.04
N LYS A 80 -11.00 -20.95 -14.08
CA LYS A 80 -11.54 -22.26 -13.68
C LYS A 80 -10.97 -23.40 -14.50
N LYS A 81 -10.75 -23.19 -15.79
CA LYS A 81 -10.18 -24.19 -16.71
C LYS A 81 -8.68 -24.39 -16.45
N SER A 82 -7.94 -23.33 -16.19
CA SER A 82 -6.48 -23.39 -15.96
C SER A 82 -6.14 -24.00 -14.60
N TYR A 83 -6.98 -23.78 -13.57
CA TYR A 83 -6.76 -24.21 -12.20
C TYR A 83 -7.75 -25.27 -11.70
N GLN A 84 -8.02 -26.29 -12.55
CA GLN A 84 -8.92 -27.38 -12.20
C GLN A 84 -8.51 -28.12 -10.92
N LEU A 85 -7.20 -28.25 -10.67
CA LEU A 85 -6.68 -28.89 -9.46
C LEU A 85 -7.06 -28.12 -8.20
N VAL A 86 -6.99 -26.80 -8.23
CA VAL A 86 -7.45 -25.93 -7.14
C VAL A 86 -8.96 -26.08 -6.96
N ALA A 87 -9.72 -26.00 -8.04
CA ALA A 87 -11.19 -26.17 -8.00
C ALA A 87 -11.63 -27.53 -7.44
N ALA A 88 -10.87 -28.61 -7.70
CA ALA A 88 -11.17 -29.94 -7.20
C ALA A 88 -10.84 -30.14 -5.71
N ASN A 89 -9.92 -29.34 -5.12
CA ASN A 89 -9.49 -29.45 -3.74
C ASN A 89 -10.04 -28.36 -2.83
N THR A 90 -10.81 -27.42 -3.37
CA THR A 90 -11.41 -26.30 -2.64
C THR A 90 -12.89 -26.19 -2.96
N SER A 91 -13.65 -25.46 -2.14
CA SER A 91 -15.01 -25.06 -2.50
C SER A 91 -14.98 -23.61 -3.02
N LEU A 92 -15.51 -23.41 -4.24
CA LEU A 92 -15.61 -22.08 -4.87
C LEU A 92 -17.00 -21.50 -4.68
N GLN A 93 -17.05 -20.27 -4.18
CA GLN A 93 -18.24 -19.43 -4.18
C GLN A 93 -17.96 -18.17 -5.02
N ARG A 94 -18.90 -17.80 -5.89
CA ARG A 94 -18.85 -16.54 -6.63
C ARG A 94 -19.76 -15.53 -5.94
N LEU A 95 -19.22 -14.39 -5.55
CA LEU A 95 -19.92 -13.26 -4.95
C LEU A 95 -19.83 -12.08 -5.95
N ASN A 96 -20.91 -11.82 -6.68
CA ASN A 96 -20.86 -11.03 -7.91
C ASN A 96 -19.84 -11.67 -8.86
N ASP A 97 -18.76 -10.95 -9.21
CA ASP A 97 -17.67 -11.51 -10.02
C ASP A 97 -16.43 -11.85 -9.17
N THR A 98 -16.44 -11.59 -7.86
CA THR A 98 -15.37 -12.01 -6.97
C THR A 98 -15.42 -13.52 -6.70
N LEU A 99 -14.26 -14.14 -6.77
CA LEU A 99 -14.09 -15.58 -6.58
C LEU A 99 -13.54 -15.86 -5.18
N LEU A 100 -14.34 -16.51 -4.34
CA LEU A 100 -13.95 -16.94 -2.99
C LEU A 100 -13.76 -18.45 -2.95
N PHE A 101 -12.51 -18.90 -2.82
CA PHE A 101 -12.17 -20.31 -2.61
C PHE A 101 -11.98 -20.58 -1.13
N LYS A 102 -12.45 -21.71 -0.64
CA LYS A 102 -12.19 -22.23 0.71
C LYS A 102 -11.43 -23.55 0.58
N TRP A 103 -10.19 -23.58 1.05
CA TRP A 103 -9.42 -24.80 1.24
C TRP A 103 -9.51 -25.20 2.71
N GLU A 104 -10.31 -26.24 2.98
CA GLU A 104 -10.65 -26.64 4.34
C GLU A 104 -9.45 -27.26 5.06
N GLY A 105 -9.15 -26.76 6.24
CA GLY A 105 -8.12 -27.30 7.12
C GLY A 105 -8.61 -28.48 7.94
N SER A 106 -7.68 -29.29 8.43
CA SER A 106 -7.99 -30.44 9.27
C SER A 106 -8.43 -30.07 10.69
N ASN A 107 -8.16 -28.86 11.17
CA ASN A 107 -8.57 -28.33 12.48
C ASN A 107 -9.48 -27.10 12.33
N LEU A 108 -10.78 -27.32 12.39
CA LEU A 108 -11.79 -26.27 12.23
C LEU A 108 -11.91 -25.34 13.45
N ASN A 109 -11.21 -25.62 14.56
CA ASN A 109 -11.20 -24.74 15.73
C ASN A 109 -10.21 -23.56 15.57
N LEU A 110 -9.28 -23.66 14.64
CA LEU A 110 -8.36 -22.56 14.32
C LEU A 110 -9.07 -21.52 13.49
N LYS A 111 -8.82 -20.24 13.79
CA LYS A 111 -9.28 -19.15 12.94
C LYS A 111 -8.63 -19.28 11.55
N PRO A 112 -9.40 -19.19 10.47
CA PRO A 112 -8.85 -19.28 9.12
C PRO A 112 -7.98 -18.09 8.77
N ILE A 113 -7.19 -18.23 7.69
CA ILE A 113 -6.47 -17.14 7.06
C ILE A 113 -7.08 -16.79 5.71
N LEU A 114 -6.84 -15.57 5.25
CA LEU A 114 -7.23 -15.11 3.92
C LEU A 114 -6.00 -14.61 3.16
N VAL A 115 -5.80 -15.10 1.93
CA VAL A 115 -4.84 -14.55 0.97
C VAL A 115 -5.63 -14.04 -0.22
N THR A 116 -5.40 -12.80 -0.62
CA THR A 116 -6.24 -12.13 -1.62
C THR A 116 -5.40 -11.33 -2.62
N GLY A 117 -5.99 -11.04 -3.75
CA GLY A 117 -5.54 -10.14 -4.79
C GLY A 117 -6.71 -9.80 -5.70
N HIS A 118 -6.52 -8.95 -6.69
CA HIS A 118 -7.57 -8.55 -7.62
C HIS A 118 -7.17 -8.80 -9.08
N TYR A 119 -8.14 -9.06 -9.92
CA TYR A 119 -7.92 -9.32 -11.34
C TYR A 119 -8.49 -8.25 -12.25
N ASP A 120 -9.20 -7.27 -11.71
CA ASP A 120 -9.52 -6.05 -12.43
C ASP A 120 -8.28 -5.17 -12.60
N VAL A 121 -8.34 -4.27 -13.56
CA VAL A 121 -7.22 -3.40 -13.91
C VAL A 121 -7.72 -2.00 -14.27
N VAL A 122 -6.88 -0.99 -14.08
CA VAL A 122 -7.14 0.35 -14.59
C VAL A 122 -7.11 0.39 -16.13
N PRO A 123 -7.88 1.29 -16.78
CA PRO A 123 -7.82 1.43 -18.23
C PRO A 123 -6.43 1.93 -18.68
N VAL A 124 -6.08 1.62 -19.92
CA VAL A 124 -5.00 2.31 -20.62
C VAL A 124 -5.47 3.73 -20.92
N ILE A 125 -4.63 4.72 -20.65
CA ILE A 125 -4.97 6.13 -20.92
C ILE A 125 -5.16 6.31 -22.41
N PRO A 126 -6.34 6.77 -22.90
CA PRO A 126 -6.60 6.95 -24.32
C PRO A 126 -5.56 7.85 -24.99
N GLY A 127 -5.04 7.40 -26.14
CA GLY A 127 -4.01 8.11 -26.90
C GLY A 127 -2.57 7.84 -26.46
N THR A 128 -2.35 6.93 -25.49
CA THR A 128 -1.02 6.47 -25.07
C THR A 128 -0.66 5.07 -25.58
N GLU A 129 -1.52 4.43 -26.35
CA GLU A 129 -1.35 3.06 -26.84
C GLU A 129 -0.05 2.88 -27.64
N GLU A 130 0.29 3.86 -28.46
CA GLU A 130 1.55 3.88 -29.26
C GLU A 130 2.80 4.17 -28.41
N SER A 131 2.64 4.56 -27.14
CA SER A 131 3.74 4.78 -26.21
C SER A 131 4.16 3.51 -25.48
N TRP A 132 3.46 2.40 -25.69
CA TRP A 132 3.81 1.10 -25.16
C TRP A 132 4.80 0.38 -26.08
N ASP A 133 5.88 -0.14 -25.52
CA ASP A 133 6.88 -0.95 -26.24
C ASP A 133 6.26 -2.28 -26.73
N GLU A 134 5.34 -2.85 -25.95
CA GLU A 134 4.54 -4.01 -26.31
C GLU A 134 3.05 -3.69 -26.05
N PRO A 135 2.11 -4.16 -26.90
CA PRO A 135 0.68 -3.84 -26.72
C PRO A 135 0.18 -4.18 -25.31
N PRO A 136 -0.58 -3.28 -24.65
CA PRO A 136 -0.89 -3.38 -23.21
C PRO A 136 -1.66 -4.63 -22.78
N TYR A 137 -2.35 -5.32 -23.69
CA TYR A 137 -3.07 -6.56 -23.42
C TYR A 137 -2.54 -7.74 -24.23
N SER A 138 -1.28 -7.68 -24.69
CA SER A 138 -0.69 -8.79 -25.47
C SER A 138 -0.28 -9.97 -24.60
N GLY A 139 0.04 -9.73 -23.33
CA GLY A 139 0.68 -10.74 -22.49
C GLY A 139 2.04 -11.20 -23.04
N LYS A 140 2.74 -10.32 -23.77
CA LYS A 140 4.00 -10.66 -24.41
C LYS A 140 5.02 -11.14 -23.41
N VAL A 141 5.62 -12.30 -23.72
CA VAL A 141 6.76 -12.84 -22.97
C VAL A 141 8.01 -12.69 -23.83
N ASP A 142 9.00 -11.98 -23.33
CA ASP A 142 10.32 -11.90 -23.95
C ASP A 142 11.37 -12.70 -23.16
N SER A 143 12.66 -12.40 -23.35
CA SER A 143 13.75 -13.09 -22.63
C SER A 143 13.72 -12.81 -21.13
N GLU A 144 13.23 -11.66 -20.68
CA GLU A 144 13.35 -11.16 -19.30
C GLU A 144 11.99 -10.88 -18.65
N TYR A 145 10.99 -10.37 -19.38
CA TYR A 145 9.73 -9.84 -18.84
C TYR A 145 8.48 -10.57 -19.34
N VAL A 146 7.41 -10.43 -18.56
CA VAL A 146 6.02 -10.57 -19.01
C VAL A 146 5.43 -9.16 -19.04
N TRP A 147 4.91 -8.76 -20.20
CA TRP A 147 4.44 -7.40 -20.46
C TRP A 147 2.93 -7.30 -20.47
N GLY A 148 2.43 -6.21 -19.93
CA GLY A 148 1.05 -5.77 -20.12
C GLY A 148 0.40 -5.24 -18.86
N ARG A 149 -0.76 -4.61 -19.03
CA ARG A 149 -1.60 -4.07 -17.97
C ARG A 149 -2.07 -5.20 -17.04
N GLY A 150 -1.84 -5.04 -15.72
CA GLY A 150 -2.09 -6.07 -14.72
C GLY A 150 -0.88 -6.97 -14.42
N ALA A 151 0.26 -6.76 -15.11
CA ALA A 151 1.47 -7.53 -14.83
C ALA A 151 2.07 -7.22 -13.45
N LEU A 152 1.82 -6.03 -12.90
CA LEU A 152 2.20 -5.63 -11.54
C LEU A 152 0.97 -5.50 -10.65
N ASP A 153 -0.15 -5.01 -11.18
CA ASP A 153 -1.34 -4.59 -10.44
C ASP A 153 -2.60 -5.23 -11.02
N ASP A 154 -3.14 -6.36 -10.47
CA ASP A 154 -2.52 -7.31 -9.52
C ASP A 154 -2.72 -8.75 -10.02
N LYS A 155 -2.80 -8.95 -11.36
CA LYS A 155 -2.91 -10.31 -11.92
C LYS A 155 -1.71 -11.18 -11.58
N SER A 156 -0.52 -10.59 -11.37
CA SER A 156 0.64 -11.32 -10.87
C SER A 156 0.41 -11.88 -9.47
N GLY A 157 -0.24 -11.14 -8.57
CA GLY A 157 -0.63 -11.62 -7.25
C GLY A 157 -1.64 -12.77 -7.34
N VAL A 158 -2.72 -12.59 -8.12
CA VAL A 158 -3.74 -13.62 -8.35
C VAL A 158 -3.15 -14.92 -8.89
N ILE A 159 -2.37 -14.83 -9.97
CA ILE A 159 -1.73 -16.00 -10.59
C ILE A 159 -0.67 -16.59 -9.67
N GLY A 160 0.11 -15.73 -8.99
CA GLY A 160 1.13 -16.18 -8.04
C GLY A 160 0.54 -16.99 -6.88
N ILE A 161 -0.58 -16.55 -6.31
CA ILE A 161 -1.29 -17.28 -5.25
C ILE A 161 -1.84 -18.61 -5.78
N LEU A 162 -2.46 -18.62 -6.97
CA LEU A 162 -3.03 -19.84 -7.57
C LEU A 162 -1.95 -20.86 -7.92
N GLU A 163 -0.80 -20.44 -8.45
CA GLU A 163 0.36 -21.32 -8.70
C GLU A 163 0.95 -21.88 -7.40
N ALA A 164 1.03 -21.05 -6.36
CA ALA A 164 1.49 -21.51 -5.05
C ALA A 164 0.57 -22.57 -4.46
N VAL A 165 -0.75 -22.37 -4.51
CA VAL A 165 -1.73 -23.35 -4.04
C VAL A 165 -1.71 -24.61 -4.90
N THR A 166 -1.58 -24.49 -6.23
CA THR A 166 -1.44 -25.62 -7.15
C THR A 166 -0.24 -26.49 -6.78
N HIS A 167 0.94 -25.86 -6.58
CA HIS A 167 2.14 -26.57 -6.15
C HIS A 167 1.97 -27.29 -4.79
N LEU A 168 1.35 -26.64 -3.83
CA LEU A 168 1.09 -27.24 -2.51
C LEU A 168 0.17 -28.46 -2.63
N ILE A 169 -0.87 -28.42 -3.45
CA ILE A 169 -1.74 -29.56 -3.71
C ILE A 169 -0.98 -30.68 -4.41
N GLU A 170 -0.20 -30.37 -5.46
CA GLU A 170 0.63 -31.32 -6.21
C GLU A 170 1.66 -32.02 -5.30
N SER A 171 2.22 -31.29 -4.30
CA SER A 171 3.14 -31.85 -3.31
C SER A 171 2.45 -32.69 -2.21
N GLY A 172 1.13 -32.76 -2.23
CA GLY A 172 0.34 -33.52 -1.23
C GLY A 172 0.14 -32.78 0.09
N PHE A 173 0.43 -31.47 0.14
CA PHE A 173 0.22 -30.65 1.33
C PHE A 173 -1.26 -30.64 1.75
N LYS A 174 -1.50 -30.69 3.05
CA LYS A 174 -2.83 -30.60 3.68
C LYS A 174 -2.79 -29.52 4.74
N PRO A 175 -3.58 -28.43 4.59
CA PRO A 175 -3.61 -27.37 5.60
C PRO A 175 -4.19 -27.88 6.92
N VAL A 176 -3.62 -27.43 8.03
CA VAL A 176 -4.19 -27.63 9.36
C VAL A 176 -5.27 -26.60 9.61
N ARG A 177 -4.99 -25.34 9.31
CA ARG A 177 -5.90 -24.19 9.37
C ARG A 177 -6.60 -24.01 8.02
N THR A 178 -7.87 -23.68 8.00
CA THR A 178 -8.61 -23.33 6.79
C THR A 178 -8.01 -22.08 6.11
N ILE A 179 -7.90 -22.13 4.79
CA ILE A 179 -7.42 -21.02 3.96
C ILE A 179 -8.57 -20.54 3.10
N TYR A 180 -8.81 -19.23 3.11
CA TYR A 180 -9.62 -18.56 2.11
C TYR A 180 -8.71 -17.89 1.08
N LEU A 181 -9.08 -18.02 -0.21
CA LEU A 181 -8.46 -17.25 -1.30
C LEU A 181 -9.56 -16.40 -1.90
N SER A 182 -9.34 -15.09 -1.98
CA SER A 182 -10.31 -14.17 -2.57
C SER A 182 -9.68 -13.43 -3.75
N PHE A 183 -10.35 -13.45 -4.91
CA PHE A 183 -9.88 -12.71 -6.07
C PHE A 183 -10.93 -11.69 -6.48
N GLY A 184 -10.62 -10.42 -6.17
CA GLY A 184 -11.50 -9.26 -6.35
C GLY A 184 -11.66 -8.86 -7.83
N HIS A 185 -12.76 -8.19 -8.13
CA HIS A 185 -13.10 -7.74 -9.48
C HIS A 185 -13.34 -6.24 -9.61
N ASP A 186 -13.23 -5.50 -8.51
CA ASP A 186 -13.54 -4.07 -8.45
C ASP A 186 -12.67 -3.30 -7.45
N GLU A 187 -11.44 -3.78 -7.18
CA GLU A 187 -10.50 -3.12 -6.27
C GLU A 187 -10.20 -1.71 -6.73
N GLU A 188 -9.90 -1.52 -8.02
CA GLU A 188 -9.52 -0.26 -8.67
C GLU A 188 -10.62 0.83 -8.58
N ILE A 189 -11.84 0.43 -8.23
CA ILE A 189 -12.96 1.34 -7.97
C ILE A 189 -13.48 1.25 -6.54
N GLY A 190 -12.75 0.56 -5.65
CA GLY A 190 -12.96 0.58 -4.21
C GLY A 190 -13.50 -0.68 -3.56
N GLY A 191 -13.62 -1.81 -4.26
CA GLY A 191 -13.92 -3.13 -3.72
C GLY A 191 -15.30 -3.29 -3.07
N VAL A 192 -16.25 -2.39 -3.39
CA VAL A 192 -17.56 -2.33 -2.70
C VAL A 192 -18.44 -3.52 -3.05
N ASN A 193 -18.37 -4.00 -4.30
CA ASN A 193 -19.15 -5.14 -4.76
C ASN A 193 -18.36 -6.47 -4.70
N GLY A 194 -17.05 -6.39 -4.42
CA GLY A 194 -16.12 -7.52 -4.30
C GLY A 194 -15.74 -7.80 -2.86
N ALA A 195 -14.62 -7.25 -2.42
CA ALA A 195 -14.05 -7.51 -1.10
C ALA A 195 -15.00 -7.15 0.06
N ALA A 196 -15.79 -6.08 -0.08
CA ALA A 196 -16.79 -5.72 0.93
C ALA A 196 -17.88 -6.80 1.07
N GLU A 197 -18.35 -7.38 -0.04
CA GLU A 197 -19.34 -8.47 -0.02
C GLU A 197 -18.72 -9.76 0.52
N VAL A 198 -17.44 -10.05 0.24
CA VAL A 198 -16.72 -11.19 0.86
C VAL A 198 -16.62 -10.99 2.37
N ALA A 199 -16.19 -9.82 2.84
CA ALA A 199 -16.07 -9.54 4.26
C ALA A 199 -17.43 -9.65 4.97
N LYS A 200 -18.50 -9.15 4.37
CA LYS A 200 -19.88 -9.29 4.86
C LYS A 200 -20.31 -10.74 4.92
N HIS A 201 -20.05 -11.54 3.87
CA HIS A 201 -20.35 -12.95 3.83
C HIS A 201 -19.64 -13.75 4.95
N LEU A 202 -18.35 -13.45 5.19
CA LEU A 202 -17.60 -14.06 6.29
C LEU A 202 -18.20 -13.68 7.66
N ALA A 203 -18.53 -12.39 7.85
CA ALA A 203 -19.15 -11.90 9.08
C ALA A 203 -20.53 -12.55 9.35
N GLU A 204 -21.38 -12.68 8.33
CA GLU A 204 -22.71 -13.33 8.42
C GLU A 204 -22.60 -14.81 8.80
N LYS A 205 -21.49 -15.46 8.44
CA LYS A 205 -21.18 -16.84 8.83
C LYS A 205 -20.46 -16.94 10.20
N GLY A 206 -20.21 -15.82 10.88
CA GLY A 206 -19.47 -15.79 12.14
C GLY A 206 -17.99 -16.18 11.99
N ILE A 207 -17.42 -16.01 10.79
CA ILE A 207 -16.02 -16.34 10.51
C ILE A 207 -15.14 -15.14 10.85
N GLN A 208 -14.25 -15.33 11.81
CA GLN A 208 -13.19 -14.38 12.16
C GLN A 208 -11.85 -14.94 11.69
N LEU A 209 -11.16 -14.18 10.87
CA LEU A 209 -9.84 -14.54 10.33
C LEU A 209 -8.74 -14.26 11.36
N GLU A 210 -7.74 -15.11 11.43
CA GLU A 210 -6.52 -14.85 12.20
C GLU A 210 -5.75 -13.69 11.60
N TRP A 211 -5.57 -13.75 10.28
CA TRP A 211 -4.98 -12.66 9.50
C TRP A 211 -5.39 -12.75 8.03
N SER A 212 -5.28 -11.60 7.36
CA SER A 212 -5.38 -11.50 5.91
C SER A 212 -4.09 -10.95 5.31
N LEU A 213 -3.75 -11.39 4.10
CA LEU A 213 -2.67 -10.86 3.27
C LEU A 213 -3.24 -10.46 1.91
N ASP A 214 -3.07 -9.23 1.57
CA ASP A 214 -3.47 -8.60 0.31
C ASP A 214 -2.25 -8.06 -0.42
N GLU A 215 -2.45 -7.56 -1.61
CA GLU A 215 -1.49 -6.74 -2.32
C GLU A 215 -1.04 -5.51 -1.52
N GLY A 216 0.00 -4.80 -2.00
CA GLY A 216 0.44 -3.54 -1.38
C GLY A 216 1.86 -3.16 -1.75
N SER A 217 2.78 -3.12 -0.78
CA SER A 217 4.18 -2.88 -1.10
C SER A 217 4.87 -4.12 -1.68
N PHE A 218 6.01 -3.88 -2.29
CA PHE A 218 6.86 -4.87 -2.95
C PHE A 218 8.20 -5.04 -2.21
N LEU A 219 9.04 -5.97 -2.66
CA LEU A 219 10.46 -5.96 -2.29
C LEU A 219 11.18 -4.88 -3.11
N LEU A 220 11.50 -3.78 -2.46
CA LEU A 220 12.06 -2.60 -3.11
C LEU A 220 13.58 -2.70 -3.23
N GLU A 221 14.11 -2.50 -4.45
CA GLU A 221 15.54 -2.46 -4.75
C GLU A 221 16.00 -1.04 -5.05
N GLY A 222 17.04 -0.56 -4.34
CA GLY A 222 17.66 0.74 -4.62
C GLY A 222 16.84 1.98 -4.21
N PHE A 223 15.79 1.82 -3.40
CA PHE A 223 14.95 2.93 -2.95
C PHE A 223 15.53 3.69 -1.74
N ILE A 224 16.42 3.06 -0.98
CA ILE A 224 17.00 3.64 0.23
C ILE A 224 18.48 3.95 0.00
N PRO A 225 18.90 5.21 0.14
CA PRO A 225 20.28 5.61 -0.09
C PRO A 225 21.27 4.83 0.75
N GLY A 226 22.24 4.19 0.09
CA GLY A 226 23.31 3.41 0.74
C GLY A 226 22.87 2.05 1.29
N VAL A 227 21.72 1.55 0.85
CA VAL A 227 21.22 0.19 1.14
C VAL A 227 21.08 -0.55 -0.18
N ASP A 228 21.94 -1.55 -0.39
CA ASP A 228 21.97 -2.38 -1.61
C ASP A 228 21.11 -3.66 -1.49
N LYS A 229 20.44 -3.84 -0.35
CA LYS A 229 19.58 -5.00 -0.08
C LYS A 229 18.14 -4.71 -0.50
N TYR A 230 17.40 -5.76 -0.79
CA TYR A 230 15.94 -5.64 -0.87
C TYR A 230 15.35 -5.19 0.47
N VAL A 231 14.36 -4.32 0.40
CA VAL A 231 13.57 -3.87 1.55
C VAL A 231 12.13 -4.31 1.36
N ALA A 232 11.68 -5.24 2.19
CA ALA A 232 10.30 -5.68 2.28
C ALA A 232 9.58 -4.88 3.38
N ALA A 233 8.88 -3.84 2.99
CA ALA A 233 8.02 -3.10 3.91
C ALA A 233 6.65 -3.79 3.96
N ILE A 234 6.46 -4.73 4.89
CA ILE A 234 5.16 -5.38 5.09
C ILE A 234 4.20 -4.36 5.71
N ASN A 235 3.26 -3.85 4.91
CA ASN A 235 2.36 -2.80 5.40
C ASN A 235 1.36 -3.38 6.41
N VAL A 236 1.38 -2.83 7.61
CA VAL A 236 0.52 -3.20 8.75
C VAL A 236 -0.65 -2.24 8.94
N ALA A 237 -0.68 -1.17 8.19
CA ALA A 237 -1.76 -0.20 8.16
C ALA A 237 -1.86 0.47 6.78
N GLU A 238 -3.00 1.11 6.53
CA GLU A 238 -3.32 1.87 5.34
C GLU A 238 -3.84 3.25 5.72
N LYS A 239 -3.43 4.29 5.00
CA LYS A 239 -3.91 5.65 5.21
C LYS A 239 -5.40 5.78 4.88
N GLY A 240 -6.10 6.57 5.69
CA GLY A 240 -7.44 7.03 5.38
C GLY A 240 -7.44 8.15 4.33
N SER A 241 -8.63 8.63 4.01
CA SER A 241 -8.79 9.78 3.11
C SER A 241 -10.03 10.58 3.43
N VAL A 242 -9.95 11.91 3.27
CA VAL A 242 -11.08 12.82 3.28
C VAL A 242 -10.82 13.97 2.32
N THR A 243 -11.87 14.43 1.65
CA THR A 243 -11.81 15.64 0.83
C THR A 243 -12.71 16.69 1.42
N LEU A 244 -12.14 17.86 1.71
CA LEU A 244 -12.86 19.01 2.24
C LEU A 244 -13.01 20.08 1.17
N GLN A 245 -14.12 20.83 1.26
CA GLN A 245 -14.29 22.08 0.53
C GLN A 245 -13.86 23.23 1.44
N VAL A 246 -12.92 24.02 0.98
CA VAL A 246 -12.57 25.32 1.56
C VAL A 246 -13.20 26.40 0.68
N VAL A 247 -14.08 27.21 1.25
CA VAL A 247 -14.92 28.15 0.52
C VAL A 247 -14.63 29.57 0.98
N GLY A 248 -13.98 30.34 0.13
CA GLY A 248 -13.85 31.78 0.32
C GLY A 248 -15.11 32.52 -0.12
N LYS A 249 -15.62 33.43 0.69
CA LYS A 249 -16.84 34.19 0.46
C LYS A 249 -16.58 35.69 0.35
N ALA A 250 -17.30 36.40 -0.50
CA ALA A 250 -17.28 37.86 -0.60
C ALA A 250 -18.54 38.36 -1.31
N THR A 251 -18.71 39.66 -1.31
CA THR A 251 -19.73 40.30 -2.15
C THR A 251 -19.30 40.23 -3.63
N GLY A 252 -20.11 39.62 -4.48
CA GLY A 252 -19.90 39.60 -5.91
C GLY A 252 -20.02 40.99 -6.53
N GLY A 253 -19.69 41.12 -7.83
CA GLY A 253 -19.83 42.39 -8.53
C GLY A 253 -19.05 42.48 -9.84
N HIS A 254 -18.94 43.69 -10.38
CA HIS A 254 -18.18 43.94 -11.59
C HIS A 254 -16.70 44.10 -11.28
N SER A 255 -15.83 43.47 -12.08
CA SER A 255 -14.36 43.43 -11.83
C SER A 255 -13.69 44.82 -11.88
N SER A 256 -14.31 45.83 -12.48
CA SER A 256 -13.78 47.21 -12.52
C SER A 256 -13.92 47.96 -11.18
N MET A 257 -14.72 47.45 -10.25
CA MET A 257 -14.93 48.02 -8.91
C MET A 257 -14.75 46.96 -7.85
N PRO A 258 -13.52 46.42 -7.70
CA PRO A 258 -13.25 45.34 -6.79
C PRO A 258 -13.38 45.80 -5.33
N THR A 259 -13.94 44.95 -4.49
CA THR A 259 -13.86 45.10 -3.03
C THR A 259 -12.41 44.95 -2.57
N ARG A 260 -12.10 45.39 -1.34
CA ARG A 260 -10.73 45.27 -0.77
C ARG A 260 -10.22 43.84 -0.72
N SER A 261 -11.11 42.86 -0.59
CA SER A 261 -10.81 41.44 -0.66
C SER A 261 -11.96 40.69 -1.35
N SER A 262 -11.63 39.86 -2.33
CA SER A 262 -12.58 39.02 -3.07
C SER A 262 -12.68 37.62 -2.47
N ALA A 263 -13.70 36.84 -2.87
CA ALA A 263 -13.82 35.44 -2.52
C ALA A 263 -12.56 34.65 -2.88
N VAL A 264 -11.99 34.92 -4.07
CA VAL A 264 -10.71 34.34 -4.50
C VAL A 264 -9.57 34.73 -3.58
N GLY A 265 -9.52 36.00 -3.14
CA GLY A 265 -8.49 36.48 -2.22
C GLY A 265 -8.56 35.82 -0.83
N HIS A 266 -9.78 35.60 -0.31
CA HIS A 266 -9.98 34.89 0.94
C HIS A 266 -9.58 33.41 0.83
N LEU A 267 -10.00 32.74 -0.26
CA LEU A 267 -9.60 31.35 -0.52
C LEU A 267 -8.09 31.21 -0.68
N SER A 268 -7.44 32.08 -1.43
CA SER A 268 -5.97 32.02 -1.65
C SER A 268 -5.20 32.11 -0.32
N LYS A 269 -5.61 33.00 0.59
CA LYS A 269 -4.98 33.09 1.92
C LYS A 269 -5.16 31.82 2.74
N ALA A 270 -6.37 31.21 2.66
CA ALA A 270 -6.63 29.95 3.33
C ALA A 270 -5.76 28.81 2.79
N LEU A 271 -5.58 28.72 1.46
CA LEU A 271 -4.74 27.71 0.86
C LEU A 271 -3.27 27.89 1.22
N VAL A 272 -2.76 29.12 1.25
CA VAL A 272 -1.40 29.42 1.73
C VAL A 272 -1.24 29.00 3.19
N ALA A 273 -2.21 29.31 4.05
CA ALA A 273 -2.17 28.91 5.45
C ALA A 273 -2.11 27.37 5.60
N LEU A 274 -2.84 26.62 4.77
CA LEU A 274 -2.80 25.14 4.78
C LEU A 274 -1.47 24.59 4.26
N ASP A 275 -0.84 25.22 3.28
CA ASP A 275 0.46 24.80 2.74
C ASP A 275 1.61 25.06 3.72
N GLU A 276 1.57 26.20 4.41
CA GLU A 276 2.57 26.58 5.42
C GLU A 276 2.43 25.82 6.75
N ASN A 277 1.22 25.36 7.09
CA ASN A 277 0.94 24.68 8.35
C ASN A 277 0.50 23.23 8.11
N ARG A 278 1.47 22.35 7.89
CA ARG A 278 1.22 20.92 7.68
C ARG A 278 0.59 20.29 8.92
N MET A 279 -0.19 19.21 8.71
CA MET A 279 -0.65 18.36 9.82
C MET A 279 0.54 17.88 10.66
N PRO A 280 0.41 17.87 12.00
CA PRO A 280 1.45 17.34 12.89
C PRO A 280 1.73 15.87 12.61
N GLY A 281 2.92 15.43 12.91
CA GLY A 281 3.39 14.05 12.72
C GLY A 281 4.91 14.00 12.83
N GLY A 282 5.48 12.83 12.69
CA GLY A 282 6.91 12.62 12.82
C GLY A 282 7.28 11.15 12.99
N LEU A 283 8.50 10.90 13.49
CA LEU A 283 9.00 9.57 13.79
C LEU A 283 8.43 9.03 15.10
N GLU A 284 7.16 8.61 15.06
CA GLU A 284 6.43 8.05 16.18
C GLU A 284 5.67 6.80 15.75
N GLY A 285 5.32 5.92 16.69
CA GLY A 285 4.51 4.72 16.43
C GLY A 285 5.03 3.90 15.25
N LEU A 286 4.17 3.62 14.28
CA LEU A 286 4.50 2.82 13.09
C LEU A 286 5.63 3.43 12.26
N SER A 287 5.61 4.75 12.05
CA SER A 287 6.66 5.44 11.28
C SER A 287 8.03 5.26 11.94
N LEU A 288 8.07 5.32 13.27
CA LEU A 288 9.29 5.06 14.02
C LEU A 288 9.75 3.61 13.86
N ALA A 289 8.86 2.64 14.04
CA ALA A 289 9.20 1.21 13.93
C ALA A 289 9.78 0.88 12.54
N MET A 290 9.18 1.42 11.48
CA MET A 290 9.64 1.24 10.09
C MET A 290 11.05 1.81 9.88
N PHE A 291 11.25 3.08 10.18
CA PHE A 291 12.55 3.74 9.94
C PHE A 291 13.62 3.27 10.91
N ASP A 292 13.27 2.87 12.13
CA ASP A 292 14.21 2.29 13.09
C ASP A 292 14.81 1.00 12.54
N GLU A 293 13.97 0.08 12.03
CA GLU A 293 14.46 -1.18 11.45
C GLU A 293 15.34 -0.95 10.23
N ILE A 294 14.89 -0.12 9.29
CA ILE A 294 15.65 0.20 8.07
C ILE A 294 17.00 0.85 8.42
N SER A 295 17.03 1.76 9.39
CA SER A 295 18.24 2.52 9.76
C SER A 295 19.37 1.67 10.31
N LYS A 296 19.07 0.50 10.88
CA LYS A 296 20.08 -0.47 11.34
C LYS A 296 21.00 -0.96 10.22
N HIS A 297 20.51 -0.89 8.97
CA HIS A 297 21.21 -1.33 7.76
C HIS A 297 21.84 -0.18 6.97
N MET A 298 21.62 1.06 7.36
CA MET A 298 22.12 2.24 6.66
C MET A 298 23.62 2.50 6.95
N PRO A 299 24.31 3.29 6.10
CA PRO A 299 25.66 3.77 6.38
C PRO A 299 25.78 4.48 7.71
N PHE A 300 27.00 4.44 8.30
CA PHE A 300 27.28 4.89 9.68
C PHE A 300 26.67 6.25 10.04
N VAL A 301 26.75 7.25 9.16
CA VAL A 301 26.25 8.62 9.44
C VAL A 301 24.73 8.64 9.63
N TYR A 302 23.98 7.95 8.76
CA TYR A 302 22.54 7.82 8.89
C TYR A 302 22.17 7.00 10.13
N LYS A 303 22.81 5.84 10.31
CA LYS A 303 22.65 4.99 11.50
C LYS A 303 22.88 5.80 12.78
N MET A 304 23.92 6.64 12.84
CA MET A 304 24.22 7.50 13.98
C MET A 304 23.07 8.46 14.28
N ALA A 305 22.50 9.10 13.25
CA ALA A 305 21.40 10.04 13.42
C ALA A 305 20.14 9.34 13.97
N PHE A 306 19.80 8.16 13.43
CA PHE A 306 18.65 7.38 13.89
C PHE A 306 18.86 6.76 15.28
N ALA A 307 20.04 6.23 15.60
CA ALA A 307 20.36 5.69 16.91
C ALA A 307 20.36 6.75 18.04
N ASN A 308 20.55 8.02 17.68
CA ASN A 308 20.62 9.13 18.62
C ASN A 308 19.54 10.19 18.37
N ARG A 309 18.30 9.76 18.14
CA ARG A 309 17.15 10.65 17.87
C ARG A 309 16.91 11.68 18.97
N TRP A 310 17.27 11.39 20.21
CA TRP A 310 17.18 12.32 21.33
C TRP A 310 17.98 13.63 21.10
N ILE A 311 18.96 13.61 20.20
CA ILE A 311 19.75 14.79 19.76
C ILE A 311 19.42 15.18 18.30
N PHE A 312 19.32 14.17 17.40
CA PHE A 312 19.21 14.39 15.97
C PHE A 312 17.78 14.28 15.43
N GLY A 313 16.77 13.98 16.29
CA GLY A 313 15.40 13.67 15.85
C GLY A 313 14.78 14.77 14.98
N GLY A 314 14.96 16.05 15.32
CA GLY A 314 14.48 17.15 14.50
C GLY A 314 15.17 17.25 13.12
N ILE A 315 16.44 16.87 13.02
CA ILE A 315 17.18 16.83 11.76
C ILE A 315 16.67 15.67 10.90
N VAL A 316 16.48 14.50 11.51
CA VAL A 316 15.94 13.31 10.81
C VAL A 316 14.52 13.57 10.32
N ASP A 317 13.63 14.12 11.15
CA ASP A 317 12.27 14.48 10.73
C ASP A 317 12.26 15.49 9.59
N SER A 318 13.07 16.56 9.71
CA SER A 318 13.21 17.57 8.65
C SER A 318 13.74 16.96 7.35
N TYR A 319 14.68 16.03 7.41
CA TYR A 319 15.23 15.36 6.25
C TYR A 319 14.19 14.47 5.56
N LEU A 320 13.50 13.61 6.31
CA LEU A 320 12.48 12.72 5.80
C LEU A 320 11.24 13.48 5.28
N SER A 321 10.94 14.64 5.84
CA SER A 321 9.83 15.48 5.41
C SER A 321 10.06 16.20 4.07
N ARG A 322 11.26 16.16 3.50
CA ARG A 322 11.58 16.80 2.20
C ARG A 322 11.11 15.98 1.00
N ALA A 323 11.20 14.66 1.09
CA ALA A 323 10.76 13.80 0.00
C ALA A 323 9.27 13.45 0.17
N PRO A 324 8.44 13.55 -0.89
CA PRO A 324 7.01 13.32 -0.81
C PRO A 324 6.63 11.96 -0.21
N ALA A 325 7.31 10.89 -0.63
CA ALA A 325 7.03 9.53 -0.16
C ALA A 325 7.29 9.36 1.34
N THR A 326 8.46 9.78 1.83
CA THR A 326 8.79 9.67 3.25
C THR A 326 7.97 10.62 4.11
N ASN A 327 7.66 11.83 3.63
CA ASN A 327 6.74 12.74 4.31
C ASN A 327 5.34 12.14 4.47
N ALA A 328 4.85 11.44 3.45
CA ALA A 328 3.55 10.76 3.50
C ALA A 328 3.51 9.62 4.53
N MET A 329 4.66 9.01 4.82
CA MET A 329 4.80 7.97 5.86
C MET A 329 4.86 8.54 7.28
N LEU A 330 5.15 9.83 7.44
CA LEU A 330 5.30 10.48 8.76
C LEU A 330 4.02 11.13 9.27
N ARG A 331 3.09 11.53 8.38
CA ARG A 331 1.95 12.37 8.76
C ARG A 331 0.78 12.30 7.79
N THR A 332 -0.34 12.85 8.21
CA THR A 332 -1.45 13.17 7.31
C THR A 332 -1.00 14.23 6.30
N THR A 333 -1.22 13.95 5.01
CA THR A 333 -0.82 14.85 3.91
C THR A 333 -1.99 15.67 3.41
N THR A 334 -1.72 16.91 2.98
CA THR A 334 -2.67 17.89 2.46
C THR A 334 -2.38 18.14 0.98
N ALA A 335 -3.39 18.05 0.13
CA ALA A 335 -3.26 18.27 -1.31
C ALA A 335 -4.46 19.04 -1.87
N PRO A 336 -4.37 20.35 -2.13
CA PRO A 336 -5.37 21.07 -2.94
C PRO A 336 -5.37 20.51 -4.37
N THR A 337 -6.53 20.04 -4.84
CA THR A 337 -6.63 19.32 -6.12
C THR A 337 -7.49 20.04 -7.16
N MET A 338 -8.53 20.75 -6.73
CA MET A 338 -9.43 21.45 -7.64
C MET A 338 -9.72 22.85 -7.14
N LEU A 339 -9.87 23.79 -8.07
CA LEU A 339 -10.23 25.19 -7.80
C LEU A 339 -11.34 25.62 -8.75
N SER A 340 -12.35 26.30 -8.22
CA SER A 340 -13.41 26.94 -8.99
C SER A 340 -13.81 28.28 -8.38
N ALA A 341 -14.19 29.25 -9.20
CA ALA A 341 -14.58 30.55 -8.72
C ALA A 341 -15.64 31.21 -9.67
N SER A 342 -15.22 32.15 -10.51
CA SER A 342 -16.09 32.86 -11.40
C SER A 342 -16.39 32.12 -12.70
N VAL A 343 -17.51 32.40 -13.32
CA VAL A 343 -17.92 31.89 -14.63
C VAL A 343 -17.50 32.82 -15.80
N LYS A 344 -16.99 34.02 -15.49
CA LYS A 344 -16.61 35.02 -16.49
C LYS A 344 -15.55 35.99 -15.96
N THR A 345 -14.61 36.41 -16.82
CA THR A 345 -13.45 37.22 -16.48
C THR A 345 -13.72 38.56 -15.84
N ASN A 346 -14.88 39.15 -16.13
CA ASN A 346 -15.29 40.47 -15.60
C ASN A 346 -16.31 40.41 -14.47
N VAL A 347 -16.54 39.24 -13.87
CA VAL A 347 -17.46 39.01 -12.74
C VAL A 347 -16.70 38.59 -11.50
N LEU A 348 -16.90 39.31 -10.39
CA LEU A 348 -16.38 38.90 -9.08
C LEU A 348 -17.27 37.80 -8.49
N PRO A 349 -16.75 36.64 -8.12
CA PRO A 349 -17.55 35.56 -7.56
C PRO A 349 -18.00 35.89 -6.12
N ILE A 350 -19.16 35.40 -5.73
CA ILE A 350 -19.62 35.41 -4.34
C ILE A 350 -18.98 34.28 -3.51
N GLU A 351 -18.64 33.19 -4.17
CA GLU A 351 -17.87 32.06 -3.59
C GLU A 351 -16.72 31.65 -4.52
N ALA A 352 -15.60 31.28 -3.91
CA ALA A 352 -14.53 30.60 -4.55
C ALA A 352 -14.24 29.31 -3.75
N ILE A 353 -14.12 28.17 -4.43
CA ILE A 353 -14.11 26.85 -3.81
C ILE A 353 -12.80 26.13 -4.17
N ALA A 354 -12.14 25.57 -3.17
CA ALA A 354 -11.09 24.57 -3.36
C ALA A 354 -11.53 23.22 -2.82
N LEU A 355 -11.20 22.14 -3.53
CA LEU A 355 -11.22 20.80 -2.98
C LEU A 355 -9.82 20.48 -2.48
N VAL A 356 -9.72 20.12 -1.21
CA VAL A 356 -8.46 19.75 -0.55
C VAL A 356 -8.57 18.32 -0.11
N ASN A 357 -7.77 17.45 -0.70
CA ASN A 357 -7.68 16.02 -0.35
C ASN A 357 -6.66 15.81 0.76
N PHE A 358 -7.03 15.00 1.73
CA PHE A 358 -6.18 14.58 2.83
C PHE A 358 -6.01 13.06 2.79
N ARG A 359 -4.77 12.58 2.93
CA ARG A 359 -4.46 11.17 3.18
C ARG A 359 -4.11 11.03 4.65
N ILE A 360 -5.02 10.40 5.41
CA ILE A 360 -5.03 10.41 6.87
C ILE A 360 -4.07 9.35 7.41
N HIS A 361 -3.09 9.78 8.19
CA HIS A 361 -2.17 8.87 8.87
C HIS A 361 -2.90 8.14 10.02
N PRO A 362 -2.57 6.87 10.37
CA PRO A 362 -3.22 6.13 11.45
C PRO A 362 -3.21 6.80 12.83
N GLN A 363 -2.37 7.79 13.05
CA GLN A 363 -2.35 8.61 14.28
C GLN A 363 -3.43 9.70 14.33
N ASN A 364 -4.13 9.94 13.21
CA ASN A 364 -5.15 10.98 13.12
C ASN A 364 -6.51 10.38 12.76
N SER A 365 -7.56 11.02 13.20
CA SER A 365 -8.93 10.79 12.79
C SER A 365 -9.36 11.76 11.66
N VAL A 366 -10.53 11.52 11.09
CA VAL A 366 -11.17 12.46 10.16
C VAL A 366 -11.48 13.77 10.89
N GLU A 367 -11.90 13.70 12.14
CA GLU A 367 -12.20 14.83 13.02
C GLU A 367 -10.98 15.70 13.28
N ASP A 368 -9.78 15.09 13.46
CA ASP A 368 -8.52 15.83 13.62
C ASP A 368 -8.19 16.66 12.38
N VAL A 369 -8.45 16.12 11.18
CA VAL A 369 -8.26 16.86 9.92
C VAL A 369 -9.20 18.05 9.86
N PHE A 370 -10.49 17.86 10.19
CA PHE A 370 -11.44 18.97 10.25
C PHE A 370 -11.03 20.04 11.27
N ALA A 371 -10.64 19.62 12.47
CA ALA A 371 -10.22 20.53 13.53
C ALA A 371 -9.00 21.36 13.11
N HIS A 372 -8.01 20.71 12.50
CA HIS A 372 -6.80 21.37 12.00
C HIS A 372 -7.14 22.41 10.92
N VAL A 373 -7.91 22.02 9.90
CA VAL A 373 -8.28 22.91 8.79
C VAL A 373 -9.10 24.09 9.29
N ARG A 374 -10.13 23.84 10.11
CA ARG A 374 -10.97 24.91 10.68
C ARG A 374 -10.17 25.86 11.56
N GLY A 375 -9.30 25.32 12.39
CA GLY A 375 -8.45 26.14 13.28
C GLY A 375 -7.50 27.07 12.53
N LEU A 376 -7.11 26.72 11.30
CA LEU A 376 -6.22 27.53 10.48
C LEU A 376 -6.94 28.55 9.61
N VAL A 377 -8.09 28.21 9.03
CA VAL A 377 -8.64 28.99 7.92
C VAL A 377 -10.07 29.46 8.13
N GLU A 378 -10.88 28.85 9.00
CA GLU A 378 -12.30 29.20 9.17
C GLU A 378 -12.47 30.54 9.87
N ASN A 379 -13.22 31.44 9.23
CA ASN A 379 -13.53 32.74 9.74
C ASN A 379 -14.83 33.26 9.07
N GLU A 380 -15.23 34.50 9.30
CA GLU A 380 -16.44 35.11 8.70
C GLU A 380 -16.45 35.08 7.15
N ASN A 381 -15.27 34.99 6.50
CA ASN A 381 -15.14 35.05 5.05
C ASN A 381 -14.61 33.71 4.46
N VAL A 382 -14.33 32.71 5.29
CA VAL A 382 -13.91 31.38 4.87
C VAL A 382 -14.68 30.32 5.64
N GLU A 383 -15.29 29.39 4.93
CA GLU A 383 -16.05 28.27 5.48
C GLU A 383 -15.39 26.94 5.08
N VAL A 384 -15.38 25.96 5.99
CA VAL A 384 -14.94 24.59 5.71
C VAL A 384 -16.14 23.66 5.71
N ARG A 385 -16.40 23.03 4.56
CA ARG A 385 -17.53 22.10 4.34
C ARG A 385 -17.03 20.69 4.10
N ALA A 386 -17.75 19.69 4.62
CA ALA A 386 -17.59 18.31 4.16
C ALA A 386 -18.22 18.15 2.78
N LEU A 387 -17.65 17.30 1.92
CA LEU A 387 -18.38 16.76 0.77
C LEU A 387 -19.48 15.81 1.27
N SER A 388 -20.47 15.54 0.41
CA SER A 388 -21.65 14.72 0.74
C SER A 388 -21.33 13.29 1.19
N TYR A 389 -20.15 12.76 0.85
CA TYR A 389 -19.67 11.46 1.32
C TYR A 389 -18.68 11.65 2.48
N ALA A 390 -18.86 10.85 3.53
CA ALA A 390 -17.97 10.82 4.68
C ALA A 390 -16.56 10.46 4.26
N GLY A 391 -15.56 11.02 4.94
CA GLY A 391 -14.19 10.55 4.80
C GLY A 391 -14.05 9.11 5.25
N ARG A 392 -12.99 8.45 4.81
CA ARG A 392 -12.61 7.12 5.23
C ARG A 392 -11.47 7.22 6.26
N PRO A 393 -11.64 6.74 7.49
CA PRO A 393 -10.55 6.72 8.47
C PRO A 393 -9.40 5.84 7.97
N ALA A 394 -8.21 6.02 8.53
CA ALA A 394 -7.11 5.08 8.37
C ALA A 394 -7.50 3.71 8.93
N SER A 395 -6.89 2.65 8.42
CA SER A 395 -7.10 1.31 8.97
C SER A 395 -6.53 1.19 10.38
N GLN A 396 -7.00 0.19 11.13
CA GLN A 396 -6.31 -0.20 12.35
C GLN A 396 -4.89 -0.64 12.01
N VAL A 397 -3.97 -0.41 12.95
CA VAL A 397 -2.58 -0.88 12.84
C VAL A 397 -2.52 -2.31 13.32
N SER A 398 -2.22 -3.25 12.42
CA SER A 398 -2.00 -4.66 12.73
C SER A 398 -0.68 -4.87 13.46
N SER A 399 -0.61 -5.89 14.29
CA SER A 399 0.60 -6.18 15.06
C SER A 399 1.70 -6.76 14.15
N TRP A 400 2.88 -6.17 14.18
CA TRP A 400 4.09 -6.73 13.56
C TRP A 400 4.83 -7.74 14.46
N GLU A 401 4.29 -8.03 15.64
CA GLU A 401 4.76 -9.10 16.52
C GLU A 401 3.87 -10.35 16.47
N SER A 402 2.79 -10.29 15.69
CA SER A 402 1.86 -11.42 15.53
C SER A 402 2.49 -12.58 14.75
N GLU A 403 1.85 -13.75 14.87
CA GLU A 403 2.25 -14.95 14.11
C GLU A 403 2.18 -14.69 12.59
N GLY A 404 1.11 -14.07 12.10
CA GLY A 404 0.95 -13.78 10.66
C GLY A 404 2.08 -12.93 10.10
N TYR A 405 2.48 -11.85 10.80
CA TYR A 405 3.62 -11.04 10.36
C TYR A 405 4.92 -11.85 10.32
N LYS A 406 5.20 -12.62 11.38
CA LYS A 406 6.41 -13.46 11.45
C LYS A 406 6.44 -14.56 10.40
N VAL A 407 5.28 -15.10 10.03
CA VAL A 407 5.16 -16.05 8.92
C VAL A 407 5.56 -15.37 7.61
N ILE A 408 5.03 -14.18 7.30
CA ILE A 408 5.38 -13.44 6.08
C ILE A 408 6.87 -13.08 6.10
N GLU A 409 7.37 -12.48 7.18
CA GLU A 409 8.77 -12.09 7.34
C GLU A 409 9.72 -13.27 7.12
N SER A 410 9.52 -14.37 7.84
CA SER A 410 10.40 -15.53 7.74
C SER A 410 10.32 -16.20 6.36
N SER A 411 9.15 -16.22 5.72
CA SER A 411 8.98 -16.76 4.37
C SER A 411 9.75 -15.94 3.33
N VAL A 412 9.69 -14.61 3.44
CA VAL A 412 10.44 -13.69 2.58
C VAL A 412 11.95 -13.90 2.76
N LYS A 413 12.42 -13.98 4.00
CA LYS A 413 13.84 -14.23 4.30
C LYS A 413 14.31 -15.60 3.80
N GLU A 414 13.50 -16.64 3.91
CA GLU A 414 13.82 -17.99 3.41
C GLU A 414 14.01 -18.03 1.89
N ILE A 415 13.30 -17.21 1.13
CA ILE A 415 13.40 -17.16 -0.34
C ILE A 415 14.47 -16.17 -0.80
N PHE A 416 14.45 -14.96 -0.28
CA PHE A 416 15.33 -13.88 -0.77
C PHE A 416 16.65 -13.79 -0.02
N GLY A 417 16.76 -14.39 1.17
CA GLY A 417 18.00 -14.40 1.97
C GLY A 417 18.16 -13.11 2.77
N ASP A 418 19.28 -12.42 2.59
CA ASP A 418 19.64 -11.21 3.33
C ASP A 418 18.79 -10.00 2.87
N VAL A 419 17.54 -9.97 3.30
CA VAL A 419 16.55 -8.94 3.02
C VAL A 419 16.20 -8.18 4.31
N ILE A 420 15.98 -6.87 4.19
CA ILE A 420 15.50 -6.04 5.28
C ILE A 420 13.99 -6.16 5.31
N VAL A 421 13.43 -6.60 6.44
CA VAL A 421 11.98 -6.65 6.63
C VAL A 421 11.60 -5.64 7.71
N ALA A 422 10.67 -4.76 7.39
CA ALA A 422 10.18 -3.73 8.31
C ALA A 422 8.66 -3.61 8.25
N PRO A 423 7.98 -3.23 9.35
CA PRO A 423 6.57 -2.88 9.26
C PRO A 423 6.40 -1.60 8.45
N GLY A 424 5.46 -1.59 7.51
CA GLY A 424 5.22 -0.46 6.60
C GLY A 424 3.87 0.20 6.78
N LEU A 425 3.70 1.35 6.12
CA LEU A 425 2.42 2.07 5.99
C LEU A 425 2.06 2.19 4.51
N MET A 426 0.94 1.64 4.11
CA MET A 426 0.39 1.83 2.79
C MET A 426 -0.18 3.25 2.64
N ILE A 427 0.35 4.00 1.69
CA ILE A 427 -0.08 5.37 1.40
C ILE A 427 -1.22 5.44 0.37
N ALA A 428 -1.39 4.36 -0.42
CA ALA A 428 -2.50 4.13 -1.33
C ALA A 428 -3.67 3.40 -0.60
N GLY A 429 -4.53 2.73 -1.32
CA GLY A 429 -5.59 1.89 -0.77
C GLY A 429 -5.52 0.48 -1.31
N SER A 430 -6.15 -0.49 -0.65
CA SER A 430 -6.37 -1.86 -1.12
C SER A 430 -7.69 -2.42 -0.59
N ASP A 431 -8.08 -3.60 -1.06
CA ASP A 431 -9.28 -4.32 -0.59
C ASP A 431 -9.21 -4.73 0.90
N THR A 432 -8.00 -4.75 1.47
CA THR A 432 -7.75 -5.04 2.90
C THR A 432 -8.56 -4.14 3.85
N ARG A 433 -8.93 -2.94 3.45
CA ARG A 433 -9.84 -2.04 4.24
C ARG A 433 -11.18 -2.69 4.58
N HIS A 434 -11.64 -3.63 3.75
CA HIS A 434 -12.87 -4.37 3.99
C HIS A 434 -12.62 -5.57 4.90
N TYR A 435 -11.54 -6.31 4.69
CA TYR A 435 -11.17 -7.50 5.44
C TYR A 435 -10.77 -7.19 6.88
N GLY A 436 -10.22 -6.01 7.18
CA GLY A 436 -9.87 -5.59 8.54
C GLY A 436 -11.05 -5.57 9.53
N LYS A 437 -12.29 -5.71 9.05
CA LYS A 437 -13.49 -5.86 9.89
C LYS A 437 -13.72 -7.28 10.37
N VAL A 438 -13.14 -8.27 9.71
CA VAL A 438 -13.30 -9.70 9.95
C VAL A 438 -11.98 -10.44 10.16
N ALA A 439 -10.88 -9.71 10.29
CA ALA A 439 -9.55 -10.24 10.56
C ALA A 439 -8.96 -9.59 11.81
N ASP A 440 -8.26 -10.38 12.65
CA ASP A 440 -7.56 -9.84 13.82
C ASP A 440 -6.36 -8.98 13.39
N ASN A 441 -5.69 -9.38 12.29
CA ASN A 441 -4.61 -8.62 11.66
C ASN A 441 -4.77 -8.62 10.13
N SER A 442 -4.31 -7.56 9.48
CA SER A 442 -4.38 -7.44 8.02
C SER A 442 -3.09 -6.83 7.48
N TYR A 443 -2.46 -7.54 6.55
CA TYR A 443 -1.18 -7.19 5.94
C TYR A 443 -1.36 -6.92 4.46
N ARG A 444 -0.48 -6.07 3.89
CA ARG A 444 -0.48 -5.68 2.48
C ARG A 444 0.93 -5.77 1.95
N PHE A 445 1.19 -6.79 1.13
CA PHE A 445 2.52 -7.06 0.64
C PHE A 445 2.50 -8.05 -0.51
N ASN A 446 3.00 -7.63 -1.66
CA ASN A 446 3.31 -8.50 -2.79
C ASN A 446 4.78 -8.94 -2.71
N PRO A 447 5.08 -10.23 -2.62
CA PRO A 447 6.44 -10.71 -2.48
C PRO A 447 7.22 -10.70 -3.80
N PHE A 448 7.05 -9.67 -4.64
CA PHE A 448 7.77 -9.51 -5.89
C PHE A 448 8.85 -8.43 -5.77
N PRO A 449 10.11 -8.71 -6.17
CA PRO A 449 11.12 -7.67 -6.32
C PRO A 449 10.71 -6.62 -7.36
N LEU A 450 10.93 -5.35 -7.04
CA LEU A 450 10.59 -4.23 -7.90
C LEU A 450 11.66 -3.14 -7.83
N SER A 451 12.15 -2.71 -8.98
CA SER A 451 13.05 -1.57 -9.10
C SER A 451 12.28 -0.27 -9.42
N ASN A 452 12.98 0.87 -9.30
CA ASN A 452 12.43 2.17 -9.70
C ASN A 452 11.94 2.24 -11.15
N LYS A 453 12.51 1.41 -12.05
CA LYS A 453 12.13 1.40 -13.45
C LYS A 453 10.78 0.72 -13.67
N GLU A 454 10.56 -0.40 -13.02
CA GLU A 454 9.29 -1.13 -13.12
C GLU A 454 8.17 -0.36 -12.42
N LEU A 455 8.48 0.30 -11.29
CA LEU A 455 7.50 1.12 -10.57
C LEU A 455 6.86 2.22 -11.44
N ALA A 456 7.60 2.76 -12.41
CA ALA A 456 7.05 3.76 -13.35
C ALA A 456 5.94 3.20 -14.26
N GLY A 457 5.88 1.87 -14.44
CA GLY A 457 4.83 1.19 -15.19
C GLY A 457 3.52 1.00 -14.42
N PHE A 458 3.57 1.09 -13.09
CA PHE A 458 2.39 0.93 -12.22
C PHE A 458 1.35 2.01 -12.53
N HIS A 459 0.14 1.65 -12.98
CA HIS A 459 -0.87 2.55 -13.56
C HIS A 459 -0.39 3.38 -14.77
N GLY A 460 0.87 3.23 -15.18
CA GLY A 460 1.50 3.94 -16.29
C GLY A 460 1.49 3.15 -17.62
N THR A 461 2.39 3.52 -18.52
CA THR A 461 2.72 2.78 -19.74
C THR A 461 3.84 1.79 -19.47
N ASN A 462 3.97 0.77 -20.33
CA ASN A 462 5.06 -0.22 -20.25
C ASN A 462 5.08 -1.02 -18.94
N GLU A 463 3.90 -1.29 -18.36
CA GLU A 463 3.75 -2.18 -17.22
C GLU A 463 4.25 -3.59 -17.57
N LYS A 464 5.10 -4.14 -16.71
CA LYS A 464 5.75 -5.43 -16.90
C LYS A 464 6.34 -5.95 -15.60
N ILE A 465 6.47 -7.26 -15.49
CA ILE A 465 7.16 -7.92 -14.37
C ILE A 465 8.30 -8.79 -14.89
N ARG A 466 9.46 -8.78 -14.20
CA ARG A 466 10.53 -9.72 -14.54
C ARG A 466 10.11 -11.15 -14.23
N LYS A 467 10.34 -12.06 -15.16
CA LYS A 467 9.99 -13.49 -14.98
C LYS A 467 10.62 -14.07 -13.72
N LYS A 468 11.91 -13.78 -13.49
CA LYS A 468 12.61 -14.24 -12.29
C LYS A 468 11.94 -13.76 -11.01
N ASP A 469 11.57 -12.49 -10.95
CA ASP A 469 11.00 -11.86 -9.76
C ASP A 469 9.58 -12.37 -9.48
N PHE A 470 8.79 -12.60 -10.54
CA PHE A 470 7.50 -13.26 -10.44
C PHE A 470 7.61 -14.70 -9.89
N LEU A 471 8.57 -15.48 -10.41
CA LEU A 471 8.79 -16.86 -9.96
C LEU A 471 9.30 -16.92 -8.51
N ASP A 472 10.18 -16.01 -8.11
CA ASP A 472 10.64 -15.91 -6.71
C ASP A 472 9.50 -15.48 -5.77
N GLY A 473 8.61 -14.61 -6.23
CA GLY A 473 7.40 -14.25 -5.48
C GLY A 473 6.43 -15.42 -5.27
N ILE A 474 6.26 -16.28 -6.30
CA ILE A 474 5.49 -17.52 -6.15
C ILE A 474 6.10 -18.42 -5.07
N ARG A 475 7.43 -18.56 -5.04
CA ARG A 475 8.13 -19.32 -3.98
C ARG A 475 7.83 -18.75 -2.60
N ALA A 476 7.79 -17.42 -2.47
CA ALA A 476 7.42 -16.76 -1.22
C ALA A 476 5.96 -17.02 -0.85
N TYR A 477 5.00 -16.94 -1.79
CA TYR A 477 3.60 -17.31 -1.55
C TYR A 477 3.46 -18.77 -1.11
N ILE A 478 4.20 -19.71 -1.73
CA ILE A 478 4.21 -21.12 -1.28
C ILE A 478 4.56 -21.20 0.20
N ARG A 479 5.64 -20.53 0.62
CA ARG A 479 6.07 -20.56 2.03
C ARG A 479 5.10 -19.85 2.97
N ILE A 480 4.54 -18.70 2.57
CA ILE A 480 3.57 -17.95 3.37
C ILE A 480 2.31 -18.81 3.62
N ILE A 481 1.77 -19.41 2.56
CA ILE A 481 0.57 -20.24 2.64
C ILE A 481 0.84 -21.51 3.45
N GLU A 482 1.93 -22.22 3.18
CA GLU A 482 2.32 -23.44 3.89
C GLU A 482 2.49 -23.18 5.39
N LYS A 483 3.32 -22.19 5.77
CA LYS A 483 3.59 -21.88 7.19
C LYS A 483 2.36 -21.30 7.89
N GLY A 484 1.63 -20.41 7.23
CA GLY A 484 0.46 -19.76 7.79
C GLY A 484 -0.71 -20.69 8.04
N SER A 485 -0.72 -21.85 7.39
CA SER A 485 -1.80 -22.84 7.55
C SER A 485 -1.35 -24.16 8.24
N SER A 486 -0.11 -24.24 8.70
CA SER A 486 0.43 -25.45 9.35
C SER A 486 0.21 -25.48 10.88
N THR A 487 -0.18 -24.36 11.49
CA THR A 487 -0.36 -24.20 12.95
C THR A 487 -1.73 -23.66 13.29
#